data_1090ee70f5ae70b00e565798dd0f0981
#
_entry.id   1090ee70f5ae70b00e565798dd0f0981
#
_cell.length_a   1.000
_cell.length_b   1.000
_cell.length_c   1.000
_cell.angle_alpha   90.00
_cell.angle_beta   90.00
_cell.angle_gamma   90.00
#
_symmetry.space_group_name_H-M   'P 1'
#
loop_
_entity.id
_entity.type
_entity.pdbx_description
1 polymer ?
#
loop_
_entity_poly.entity_id
_entity_poly.type
_entity_poly.pdbx_seq_one_letter_code
_entity_poly.pdbx_strand_id
1 'polypeptide(L)'
;MALTHRTSRRLALFLAALAALGVLGGCTPVAYYAQSVQGHIALMTASRPIDDWLADPATPADLKPRLELARRIRAFAVSELALPDNASYHRYSDLKRRAAVWNVAAAPPDSLTLRRWCFPVVGCVGYRGYYDEAEARALAAQLEKDEGLEVRVYGVPAYSTLGWLNW
;
A
#
# COMPACT_ATOMS: atom_id res chain seq x y z
N MET A 1 44.73 16.87 -22.97
CA MET A 1 44.22 15.82 -22.05
C MET A 1 43.76 16.31 -20.67
N ALA A 2 43.90 17.57 -20.33
CA ALA A 2 43.56 18.14 -18.99
C ALA A 2 42.15 18.72 -18.86
N LEU A 3 41.39 18.94 -19.98
CA LEU A 3 40.05 19.53 -19.93
C LEU A 3 38.95 18.53 -19.54
N THR A 4 39.13 17.25 -19.88
CA THR A 4 38.11 16.20 -19.58
C THR A 4 38.03 15.86 -18.10
N HIS A 5 39.12 15.98 -17.36
CA HIS A 5 39.14 15.70 -15.91
C HIS A 5 38.47 16.76 -15.05
N ARG A 6 38.42 18.02 -15.49
CA ARG A 6 37.77 19.12 -14.77
C ARG A 6 36.23 19.08 -14.94
N THR A 7 35.74 18.69 -16.13
CA THR A 7 34.31 18.57 -16.36
C THR A 7 33.69 17.37 -15.66
N SER A 8 34.39 16.21 -15.62
CA SER A 8 33.91 15.04 -14.88
C SER A 8 33.85 15.28 -13.36
N ARG A 9 34.80 15.99 -12.80
CA ARG A 9 34.84 16.33 -11.37
C ARG A 9 33.70 17.32 -10.98
N ARG A 10 33.40 18.28 -11.85
CA ARG A 10 32.27 19.21 -11.64
C ARG A 10 30.93 18.51 -11.75
N LEU A 11 30.78 17.58 -12.69
CA LEU A 11 29.58 16.77 -12.83
C LEU A 11 29.38 15.85 -11.61
N ALA A 12 30.42 15.21 -11.12
CA ALA A 12 30.39 14.37 -9.92
C ALA A 12 30.01 15.18 -8.66
N LEU A 13 30.56 16.40 -8.52
CA LEU A 13 30.20 17.30 -7.41
C LEU A 13 28.76 17.80 -7.52
N PHE A 14 28.26 18.05 -8.73
CA PHE A 14 26.88 18.46 -8.96
C PHE A 14 25.90 17.35 -8.63
N LEU A 15 26.20 16.11 -9.03
CA LEU A 15 25.42 14.92 -8.69
C LEU A 15 25.45 14.61 -7.18
N ALA A 16 26.59 14.78 -6.54
CA ALA A 16 26.73 14.63 -5.09
C ALA A 16 25.95 15.71 -4.32
N ALA A 17 25.96 16.95 -4.81
CA ALA A 17 25.18 18.05 -4.22
C ALA A 17 23.67 17.86 -4.42
N LEU A 18 23.22 17.36 -5.58
CA LEU A 18 21.83 16.99 -5.82
C LEU A 18 21.38 15.84 -4.91
N ALA A 19 22.22 14.82 -4.73
CA ALA A 19 21.96 13.71 -3.82
C ALA A 19 21.88 14.18 -2.35
N ALA A 20 22.78 15.09 -1.93
CA ALA A 20 22.78 15.67 -0.59
C ALA A 20 21.57 16.57 -0.32
N LEU A 21 21.13 17.36 -1.32
CA LEU A 21 19.90 18.16 -1.25
C LEU A 21 18.65 17.29 -1.19
N GLY A 22 18.64 16.15 -1.89
CA GLY A 22 17.57 15.16 -1.82
C GLY A 22 17.45 14.51 -0.43
N VAL A 23 18.56 14.31 0.25
CA VAL A 23 18.60 13.75 1.62
C VAL A 23 18.18 14.77 2.68
N LEU A 24 18.46 16.05 2.49
CA LEU A 24 18.14 17.11 3.45
C LEU A 24 16.71 17.64 3.33
N GLY A 25 16.04 17.45 2.17
CA GLY A 25 14.73 18.03 1.86
C GLY A 25 13.54 17.12 2.08
N GLY A 26 13.67 15.85 2.49
CA GLY A 26 12.49 14.99 2.60
C GLY A 26 12.72 13.51 2.75
N CYS A 27 13.27 13.07 3.86
CA CYS A 27 13.31 11.63 4.19
C CYS A 27 11.92 10.99 4.24
N THR A 28 10.88 11.75 4.62
CA THR A 28 9.52 11.25 4.79
C THR A 28 8.86 10.75 3.48
N PRO A 29 8.92 11.47 2.33
CA PRO A 29 8.35 10.95 1.10
C PRO A 29 9.07 9.70 0.58
N VAL A 30 10.39 9.67 0.63
CA VAL A 30 11.20 8.54 0.14
C VAL A 30 10.94 7.29 0.96
N ALA A 31 10.97 7.38 2.29
CA ALA A 31 10.67 6.27 3.19
C ALA A 31 9.24 5.73 2.97
N TYR A 32 8.28 6.63 2.79
CA TYR A 32 6.90 6.25 2.50
C TYR A 32 6.78 5.46 1.19
N TYR A 33 7.39 5.91 0.10
CA TYR A 33 7.37 5.17 -1.16
C TYR A 33 8.14 3.86 -1.08
N ALA A 34 9.25 3.81 -0.37
CA ALA A 34 10.02 2.59 -0.16
C ALA A 34 9.20 1.51 0.57
N GLN A 35 8.52 1.85 1.68
CA GLN A 35 7.64 0.92 2.39
C GLN A 35 6.44 0.52 1.50
N SER A 36 5.92 1.42 0.68
CA SER A 36 4.80 1.13 -0.22
C SER A 36 5.19 0.10 -1.28
N VAL A 37 6.35 0.25 -1.91
CA VAL A 37 6.86 -0.71 -2.90
C VAL A 37 7.19 -2.05 -2.25
N GLN A 38 7.91 -2.05 -1.12
CA GLN A 38 8.28 -3.26 -0.40
C GLN A 38 7.04 -4.04 0.07
N GLY A 39 6.07 -3.35 0.65
CA GLY A 39 4.84 -3.96 1.15
C GLY A 39 3.98 -4.52 0.01
N HIS A 40 3.91 -3.82 -1.13
CA HIS A 40 3.23 -4.30 -2.33
C HIS A 40 3.88 -5.60 -2.85
N ILE A 41 5.19 -5.63 -3.01
CA ILE A 41 5.93 -6.81 -3.46
C ILE A 41 5.70 -7.98 -2.49
N ALA A 42 5.81 -7.76 -1.19
CA ALA A 42 5.60 -8.80 -0.18
C ALA A 42 4.18 -9.39 -0.25
N LEU A 43 3.16 -8.54 -0.43
CA LEU A 43 1.77 -8.95 -0.58
C LEU A 43 1.57 -9.77 -1.86
N MET A 44 2.10 -9.32 -2.98
CA MET A 44 2.00 -10.02 -4.27
C MET A 44 2.73 -11.37 -4.23
N THR A 45 3.91 -11.43 -3.65
CA THR A 45 4.69 -12.68 -3.51
C THR A 45 3.99 -13.70 -2.62
N ALA A 46 3.27 -13.26 -1.58
CA ALA A 46 2.48 -14.13 -0.70
C ALA A 46 1.17 -14.61 -1.34
N SER A 47 0.80 -14.06 -2.49
CA SER A 47 -0.49 -14.33 -3.14
C SER A 47 -0.47 -15.65 -3.91
N ARG A 48 -1.44 -16.55 -3.61
CA ARG A 48 -1.64 -17.83 -4.32
C ARG A 48 -3.10 -17.92 -4.82
N PRO A 49 -3.38 -18.65 -5.92
CA PRO A 49 -4.73 -18.96 -6.34
C PRO A 49 -5.54 -19.62 -5.21
N ILE A 50 -6.82 -19.26 -5.09
CA ILE A 50 -7.71 -19.87 -4.08
C ILE A 50 -7.83 -21.38 -4.28
N ASP A 51 -7.87 -21.83 -5.54
CA ASP A 51 -7.98 -23.25 -5.86
C ASP A 51 -6.75 -24.05 -5.38
N ASP A 52 -5.54 -23.47 -5.44
CA ASP A 52 -4.33 -24.09 -4.89
C ASP A 52 -4.39 -24.22 -3.37
N TRP A 53 -4.96 -23.24 -2.68
CA TRP A 53 -5.21 -23.31 -1.24
C TRP A 53 -6.23 -24.40 -0.88
N LEU A 54 -7.30 -24.51 -1.66
CA LEU A 54 -8.34 -25.51 -1.42
C LEU A 54 -7.83 -26.95 -1.66
N ALA A 55 -6.98 -27.14 -2.66
CA ALA A 55 -6.38 -28.43 -2.98
C ALA A 55 -5.27 -28.86 -1.98
N ASP A 56 -4.63 -27.91 -1.33
CA ASP A 56 -3.51 -28.17 -0.41
C ASP A 56 -4.02 -28.79 0.91
N PRO A 57 -3.57 -30.01 1.28
CA PRO A 57 -3.95 -30.65 2.53
C PRO A 57 -3.42 -29.89 3.76
N ALA A 58 -2.36 -29.10 3.63
CA ALA A 58 -1.79 -28.29 4.70
C ALA A 58 -2.57 -27.02 4.99
N THR A 59 -3.54 -26.65 4.15
CA THR A 59 -4.38 -25.47 4.40
C THR A 59 -5.25 -25.67 5.64
N PRO A 60 -5.25 -24.70 6.59
CA PRO A 60 -6.04 -24.78 7.81
C PRO A 60 -7.52 -25.09 7.53
N ALA A 61 -8.09 -25.99 8.33
CA ALA A 61 -9.47 -26.47 8.14
C ALA A 61 -10.52 -25.36 8.27
N ASP A 62 -10.25 -24.33 9.08
CA ASP A 62 -11.12 -23.15 9.27
C ASP A 62 -11.00 -22.15 8.12
N LEU A 63 -9.90 -22.16 7.36
CA LEU A 63 -9.69 -21.28 6.21
C LEU A 63 -10.43 -21.79 4.96
N LYS A 64 -10.46 -23.10 4.72
CA LYS A 64 -11.07 -23.69 3.52
C LYS A 64 -12.51 -23.24 3.28
N PRO A 65 -13.45 -23.33 4.25
CA PRO A 65 -14.83 -22.88 4.02
C PRO A 65 -14.94 -21.38 3.74
N ARG A 66 -14.03 -20.55 4.25
CA ARG A 66 -14.00 -19.11 3.95
C ARG A 66 -13.54 -18.85 2.53
N LEU A 67 -12.56 -19.58 2.03
CA LEU A 67 -12.10 -19.48 0.64
C LEU A 67 -13.16 -19.99 -0.34
N GLU A 68 -13.86 -21.09 -0.01
CA GLU A 68 -15.00 -21.56 -0.81
C GLU A 68 -16.14 -20.54 -0.85
N LEU A 69 -16.43 -19.89 0.28
CA LEU A 69 -17.42 -18.81 0.32
C LEU A 69 -16.99 -17.64 -0.56
N ALA A 70 -15.75 -17.21 -0.48
CA ALA A 70 -15.21 -16.12 -1.33
C ALA A 70 -15.35 -16.45 -2.82
N ARG A 71 -15.07 -17.70 -3.22
CA ARG A 71 -15.24 -18.19 -4.59
C ARG A 71 -16.71 -18.16 -5.03
N ARG A 72 -17.65 -18.59 -4.19
CA ARG A 72 -19.09 -18.52 -4.48
C ARG A 72 -19.59 -17.09 -4.60
N ILE A 73 -19.15 -16.19 -3.70
CA ILE A 73 -19.49 -14.76 -3.77
C ILE A 73 -18.99 -14.17 -5.10
N ARG A 74 -17.77 -14.52 -5.50
CA ARG A 74 -17.20 -14.06 -6.77
C ARG A 74 -18.01 -14.56 -7.98
N ALA A 75 -18.36 -15.84 -8.00
CA ALA A 75 -19.19 -16.43 -9.04
C ALA A 75 -20.56 -15.76 -9.13
N PHE A 76 -21.23 -15.55 -8.00
CA PHE A 76 -22.51 -14.83 -7.92
C PHE A 76 -22.38 -13.39 -8.46
N ALA A 77 -21.29 -12.69 -8.12
CA ALA A 77 -21.06 -11.33 -8.59
C ALA A 77 -20.99 -11.25 -10.12
N VAL A 78 -20.43 -12.26 -10.76
CA VAL A 78 -20.37 -12.34 -12.24
C VAL A 78 -21.72 -12.75 -12.82
N SER A 79 -22.32 -13.86 -12.33
CA SER A 79 -23.53 -14.43 -12.94
C SER A 79 -24.79 -13.61 -12.69
N GLU A 80 -24.97 -13.11 -11.47
CA GLU A 80 -26.21 -12.44 -11.05
C GLU A 80 -26.12 -10.92 -11.05
N LEU A 81 -24.91 -10.35 -10.80
CA LEU A 81 -24.74 -8.90 -10.75
C LEU A 81 -24.07 -8.33 -12.01
N ALA A 82 -23.78 -9.18 -12.99
CA ALA A 82 -23.11 -8.81 -14.25
C ALA A 82 -21.80 -8.03 -14.06
N LEU A 83 -21.07 -8.27 -12.96
CA LEU A 83 -19.76 -7.68 -12.76
C LEU A 83 -18.73 -8.32 -13.69
N PRO A 84 -17.71 -7.58 -14.14
CA PRO A 84 -16.70 -8.11 -15.05
C PRO A 84 -16.00 -9.33 -14.47
N ASP A 85 -15.88 -10.40 -15.25
CA ASP A 85 -15.04 -11.53 -14.90
C ASP A 85 -13.58 -11.22 -15.22
N ASN A 86 -12.82 -10.89 -14.17
CA ASN A 86 -11.42 -10.53 -14.24
C ASN A 86 -10.63 -11.25 -13.14
N ALA A 87 -9.32 -11.04 -13.05
CA ALA A 87 -8.45 -11.71 -12.08
C ALA A 87 -8.67 -11.30 -10.60
N SER A 88 -9.58 -10.35 -10.32
CA SER A 88 -9.83 -9.90 -8.95
C SER A 88 -10.51 -10.97 -8.10
N TYR A 89 -10.08 -11.10 -6.85
CA TYR A 89 -10.64 -12.02 -5.84
C TYR A 89 -10.47 -13.52 -6.13
N HIS A 90 -9.61 -13.90 -7.07
CA HIS A 90 -9.24 -15.29 -7.33
C HIS A 90 -8.02 -15.75 -6.53
N ARG A 91 -7.39 -14.85 -5.79
CA ARG A 91 -6.16 -15.12 -5.05
C ARG A 91 -6.33 -14.76 -3.57
N TYR A 92 -5.61 -15.49 -2.71
CA TYR A 92 -5.53 -15.23 -1.28
C TYR A 92 -4.08 -15.13 -0.85
N SER A 93 -3.78 -14.15 0.01
CA SER A 93 -2.45 -13.93 0.59
C SER A 93 -2.53 -14.12 2.09
N ASP A 94 -1.86 -15.14 2.61
CA ASP A 94 -1.72 -15.34 4.04
C ASP A 94 -0.58 -14.48 4.59
N LEU A 95 -0.92 -13.29 5.03
CA LEU A 95 0.04 -12.29 5.52
C LEU A 95 0.39 -12.45 6.99
N LYS A 96 -0.17 -13.46 7.68
CA LYS A 96 -0.01 -13.68 9.14
C LYS A 96 -0.37 -12.46 9.99
N ARG A 97 -1.23 -11.57 9.46
CA ARG A 97 -1.71 -10.36 10.10
C ARG A 97 -3.15 -10.07 9.73
N ARG A 98 -3.82 -9.22 10.51
CA ARG A 98 -5.28 -8.99 10.41
C ARG A 98 -5.70 -8.10 9.24
N ALA A 99 -4.78 -7.36 8.65
CA ALA A 99 -5.05 -6.43 7.55
C ALA A 99 -3.98 -6.50 6.47
N ALA A 100 -4.37 -6.26 5.24
CA ALA A 100 -3.45 -6.12 4.12
C ALA A 100 -2.71 -4.78 4.19
N VAL A 101 -3.44 -3.72 4.52
CA VAL A 101 -2.95 -2.34 4.63
C VAL A 101 -3.63 -1.66 5.82
N TRP A 102 -2.92 -0.76 6.50
CA TRP A 102 -3.43 0.10 7.54
C TRP A 102 -3.59 1.51 7.01
N ASN A 103 -4.82 2.01 6.99
CA ASN A 103 -5.11 3.36 6.52
C ASN A 103 -5.17 4.32 7.71
N VAL A 104 -4.59 5.50 7.51
CA VAL A 104 -4.68 6.65 8.41
C VAL A 104 -5.57 7.69 7.75
N ALA A 105 -6.68 8.02 8.36
CA ALA A 105 -7.56 9.12 7.97
C ALA A 105 -7.58 10.16 9.10
N ALA A 106 -7.60 11.44 8.74
CA ALA A 106 -7.58 12.54 9.71
C ALA A 106 -8.50 13.67 9.27
N ALA A 107 -9.10 14.37 10.24
CA ALA A 107 -9.92 15.55 10.02
C ALA A 107 -9.78 16.52 11.22
N PRO A 108 -10.06 17.82 11.05
CA PRO A 108 -10.24 18.72 12.20
C PRO A 108 -11.39 18.23 13.11
N PRO A 109 -11.32 18.47 14.43
CA PRO A 109 -12.29 17.93 15.39
C PRO A 109 -13.76 18.17 15.02
N ASP A 110 -14.11 19.32 14.55
CA ASP A 110 -15.50 19.68 14.24
C ASP A 110 -15.82 19.64 12.73
N SER A 111 -15.11 18.79 11.95
CA SER A 111 -15.23 18.75 10.51
C SER A 111 -15.28 17.33 9.96
N LEU A 112 -16.14 17.10 8.96
CA LEU A 112 -16.14 15.89 8.16
C LEU A 112 -15.22 15.97 6.93
N THR A 113 -14.52 17.11 6.77
CA THR A 113 -13.58 17.28 5.65
C THR A 113 -12.25 16.61 5.98
N LEU A 114 -11.99 15.51 5.30
CA LEU A 114 -10.75 14.77 5.50
C LEU A 114 -9.53 15.55 5.04
N ARG A 115 -8.45 15.47 5.80
CA ARG A 115 -7.12 15.83 5.34
C ARG A 115 -6.79 15.05 4.07
N ARG A 116 -6.23 15.72 3.08
CA ARG A 116 -5.85 15.11 1.81
C ARG A 116 -4.35 14.94 1.71
N TRP A 117 -3.94 13.78 1.16
CA TRP A 117 -2.57 13.51 0.75
C TRP A 117 -2.53 13.40 -0.77
N CYS A 118 -1.60 14.13 -1.39
CA CYS A 118 -1.49 14.18 -2.83
C CYS A 118 -0.25 13.40 -3.29
N PHE A 119 -0.46 12.51 -4.25
CA PHE A 119 0.55 11.63 -4.82
C PHE A 119 0.63 11.85 -6.33
N PRO A 120 1.82 11.74 -6.96
CA PRO A 120 2.00 12.04 -8.38
C PRO A 120 1.10 11.22 -9.33
N VAL A 121 0.81 9.95 -8.99
CA VAL A 121 0.05 9.04 -9.87
C VAL A 121 -1.42 8.96 -9.51
N VAL A 122 -1.75 8.80 -8.23
CA VAL A 122 -3.13 8.59 -7.78
C VAL A 122 -3.87 9.88 -7.43
N GLY A 123 -3.22 11.03 -7.53
CA GLY A 123 -3.80 12.30 -7.15
C GLY A 123 -3.96 12.46 -5.64
N CYS A 124 -4.97 13.24 -5.21
CA CYS A 124 -5.20 13.55 -3.80
C CYS A 124 -6.32 12.70 -3.21
N VAL A 125 -6.00 11.96 -2.15
CA VAL A 125 -6.92 11.06 -1.43
C VAL A 125 -7.05 11.45 0.04
N GLY A 126 -8.14 11.03 0.69
CA GLY A 126 -8.44 11.36 2.10
C GLY A 126 -7.81 10.39 3.12
N TYR A 127 -6.88 9.56 2.71
CA TYR A 127 -6.18 8.63 3.60
C TYR A 127 -4.75 8.39 3.15
N ARG A 128 -3.94 7.85 4.06
CA ARG A 128 -2.56 7.41 3.76
C ARG A 128 -2.38 5.96 4.24
N GLY A 129 -1.96 5.08 3.32
CA GLY A 129 -1.84 3.65 3.58
C GLY A 129 -0.44 3.24 4.02
N TYR A 130 -0.36 2.28 4.95
CA TYR A 130 0.86 1.67 5.45
C TYR A 130 0.73 0.16 5.47
N TYR A 131 1.81 -0.54 5.19
CA TYR A 131 1.84 -2.00 5.33
C TYR A 131 2.22 -2.45 6.75
N ASP A 132 2.72 -1.54 7.57
CA ASP A 132 3.01 -1.75 8.99
C ASP A 132 2.07 -0.92 9.87
N GLU A 133 1.47 -1.55 10.89
CA GLU A 133 0.54 -0.88 11.80
C GLU A 133 1.24 0.14 12.70
N ALA A 134 2.48 -0.15 13.13
CA ALA A 134 3.22 0.75 14.01
C ALA A 134 3.58 2.06 13.29
N GLU A 135 3.94 1.98 12.00
CA GLU A 135 4.17 3.19 11.18
C GLU A 135 2.90 4.01 10.97
N ALA A 136 1.75 3.33 10.75
CA ALA A 136 0.46 4.01 10.65
C ALA A 136 0.10 4.75 11.95
N ARG A 137 0.31 4.10 13.11
CA ARG A 137 0.06 4.68 14.43
C ARG A 137 1.05 5.80 14.76
N ALA A 138 2.30 5.70 14.33
CA ALA A 138 3.28 6.78 14.50
C ALA A 138 2.86 8.05 13.76
N LEU A 139 2.40 7.92 12.51
CA LEU A 139 1.83 9.06 11.77
C LEU A 139 0.59 9.61 12.49
N ALA A 140 -0.30 8.76 12.97
CA ALA A 140 -1.51 9.20 13.69
C ALA A 140 -1.15 10.06 14.90
N ALA A 141 -0.25 9.57 15.75
CA ALA A 141 0.21 10.30 16.94
C ALA A 141 0.87 11.64 16.58
N GLN A 142 1.62 11.68 15.48
CA GLN A 142 2.21 12.92 14.98
C GLN A 142 1.13 13.94 14.57
N LEU A 143 0.12 13.52 13.79
CA LEU A 143 -0.95 14.39 13.32
C LEU A 143 -1.82 14.94 14.47
N GLU A 144 -2.11 14.09 15.45
CA GLU A 144 -2.83 14.50 16.67
C GLU A 144 -2.03 15.55 17.46
N LYS A 145 -0.73 15.30 17.66
CA LYS A 145 0.14 16.17 18.45
C LYS A 145 0.46 17.50 17.74
N ASP A 146 0.86 17.44 16.46
CA ASP A 146 1.46 18.58 15.76
C ASP A 146 0.40 19.45 15.05
N GLU A 147 -0.73 18.85 14.67
CA GLU A 147 -1.79 19.50 13.88
C GLU A 147 -3.14 19.54 14.60
N GLY A 148 -3.28 18.91 15.76
CA GLY A 148 -4.52 18.88 16.54
C GLY A 148 -5.69 18.19 15.82
N LEU A 149 -5.40 17.25 14.93
CA LEU A 149 -6.42 16.54 14.16
C LEU A 149 -6.98 15.35 14.94
N GLU A 150 -8.25 15.03 14.70
CA GLU A 150 -8.78 13.70 15.04
C GLU A 150 -8.32 12.68 14.02
N VAL A 151 -7.72 11.57 14.47
CA VAL A 151 -7.13 10.58 13.61
C VAL A 151 -7.71 9.19 13.84
N ARG A 152 -7.96 8.46 12.75
CA ARG A 152 -8.38 7.05 12.76
C ARG A 152 -7.39 6.20 11.99
N VAL A 153 -6.90 5.15 12.67
CA VAL A 153 -6.13 4.08 12.04
C VAL A 153 -7.03 2.85 11.94
N TYR A 154 -7.19 2.32 10.73
CA TYR A 154 -8.01 1.14 10.50
C TYR A 154 -7.39 0.18 9.48
N GLY A 155 -7.54 -1.12 9.76
CA GLY A 155 -7.04 -2.17 8.89
C GLY A 155 -8.00 -2.45 7.74
N VAL A 156 -7.45 -2.66 6.55
CA VAL A 156 -8.18 -3.03 5.33
C VAL A 156 -7.80 -4.47 4.96
N PRO A 157 -8.76 -5.41 4.93
CA PRO A 157 -8.49 -6.82 4.65
C PRO A 157 -8.34 -7.13 3.16
N ALA A 158 -8.83 -6.24 2.28
CA ALA A 158 -8.75 -6.41 0.83
C ALA A 158 -7.74 -5.42 0.23
N TYR A 159 -7.07 -5.84 -0.83
CA TYR A 159 -6.11 -5.02 -1.56
C TYR A 159 -6.49 -4.97 -3.04
N SER A 160 -6.51 -3.77 -3.60
CA SER A 160 -6.79 -3.54 -5.01
C SER A 160 -5.61 -2.82 -5.68
N THR A 161 -5.25 -3.28 -6.86
CA THR A 161 -4.25 -2.64 -7.73
C THR A 161 -4.88 -1.59 -8.66
N LEU A 162 -6.15 -1.25 -8.47
CA LEU A 162 -6.92 -0.32 -9.31
C LEU A 162 -6.94 -0.72 -10.80
N GLY A 163 -6.79 -1.99 -11.09
CA GLY A 163 -6.77 -2.52 -12.46
C GLY A 163 -5.45 -2.27 -13.23
N TRP A 164 -4.46 -1.62 -12.63
CA TRP A 164 -3.18 -1.35 -13.28
C TRP A 164 -2.29 -2.58 -13.39
N LEU A 165 -2.49 -3.54 -12.50
CA LEU A 165 -1.75 -4.80 -12.46
C LEU A 165 -2.79 -5.92 -12.27
N ASN A 166 -3.28 -6.46 -13.36
CA ASN A 166 -4.15 -7.65 -13.36
C ASN A 166 -3.26 -8.91 -13.27
N TRP A 167 -3.18 -9.47 -12.09
CA TRP A 167 -2.48 -10.72 -11.81
C TRP A 167 -3.45 -11.88 -11.76
#